data_ec18001143b2cc83cae67d0c9507325e
#
_entry.id   ec18001143b2cc83cae67d0c9507325e
#
_cell.length_a   1.000
_cell.length_b   1.000
_cell.length_c   1.000
_cell.angle_alpha   90.00
_cell.angle_beta   90.00
_cell.angle_gamma   90.00
#
_symmetry.space_group_name_H-M   'P 1'
#
loop_
_entity.id
_entity.type
_entity.pdbx_description
1 polymer ?
#
loop_
_entity_poly.entity_id
_entity_poly.type
_entity_poly.pdbx_seq_one_letter_code
_entity_poly.pdbx_strand_id
1 'polypeptide(L)'
;MAQKKETKNLYQKLHAVMGGCKKLIKQEGGGLPYKSVTHNMVSAQIKQQFKEHGLIFIPICKSSSKDGNIHSVTVACEIIDIDSGDKLPIGDFPGSGIDSQDKGYGKALSYAFKYLLQKLFLMEIGTDEEVDHNSQEAKSEQDQTKEKVKKYCTDVTKTLNNIRKSENTNAVQKKEMLDKLIQQEENNMISLETIDPKQHAILQEQINKLDKEIMVQ
;
A
#
# COMPACT_ATOMS: atom_id res chain seq x y z
N MET A 1 -35.30 3.83 45.64
CA MET A 1 -34.53 5.04 45.25
C MET A 1 -33.86 4.78 43.92
N ALA A 2 -34.33 5.42 42.85
CA ALA A 2 -33.71 5.27 41.55
C ALA A 2 -32.33 5.97 41.59
N GLN A 3 -31.25 5.22 41.36
CA GLN A 3 -29.91 5.80 41.17
C GLN A 3 -29.99 6.76 39.99
N LYS A 4 -29.77 8.04 40.23
CA LYS A 4 -29.61 9.06 39.20
C LYS A 4 -28.39 8.69 38.39
N LYS A 5 -28.58 8.15 37.18
CA LYS A 5 -27.49 7.85 36.27
C LYS A 5 -26.77 9.15 36.00
N GLU A 6 -25.52 9.25 36.43
CA GLU A 6 -24.66 10.43 36.23
C GLU A 6 -24.49 10.63 34.72
N THR A 7 -25.06 11.69 34.17
CA THR A 7 -25.01 11.98 32.74
C THR A 7 -23.60 12.49 32.41
N LYS A 8 -22.85 11.77 31.58
CA LYS A 8 -21.54 12.18 31.08
C LYS A 8 -21.71 13.46 30.27
N ASN A 9 -20.83 14.43 30.48
CA ASN A 9 -20.73 15.59 29.61
C ASN A 9 -20.08 15.26 28.27
N LEU A 10 -20.14 16.19 27.29
CA LEU A 10 -19.62 16.00 25.95
C LEU A 10 -18.15 15.51 25.92
N TYR A 11 -17.28 16.06 26.75
CA TYR A 11 -15.85 15.67 26.80
C TYR A 11 -15.64 14.28 27.39
N GLN A 12 -16.43 13.90 28.39
CA GLN A 12 -16.43 12.54 28.95
C GLN A 12 -16.93 11.50 27.93
N LYS A 13 -17.90 11.89 27.09
CA LYS A 13 -18.40 11.04 26.00
C LYS A 13 -17.34 10.89 24.91
N LEU A 14 -16.66 11.97 24.51
CA LEU A 14 -15.56 11.92 23.54
C LEU A 14 -14.37 11.09 24.03
N HIS A 15 -14.01 11.22 25.31
CA HIS A 15 -13.01 10.37 25.94
C HIS A 15 -13.40 8.90 25.90
N ALA A 16 -14.67 8.58 26.13
CA ALA A 16 -15.18 7.21 26.01
C ALA A 16 -15.14 6.68 24.56
N VAL A 17 -15.46 7.53 23.56
CA VAL A 17 -15.31 7.20 22.14
C VAL A 17 -13.85 6.86 21.80
N MET A 18 -12.92 7.68 22.26
CA MET A 18 -11.50 7.45 22.05
C MET A 18 -11.04 6.10 22.62
N GLY A 19 -11.47 5.77 23.85
CA GLY A 19 -11.16 4.47 24.48
C GLY A 19 -11.88 3.28 23.84
N GLY A 20 -13.02 3.51 23.17
CA GLY A 20 -13.79 2.48 22.45
C GLY A 20 -13.29 2.21 21.03
N CYS A 21 -12.43 3.07 20.47
CA CYS A 21 -11.85 2.86 19.15
C CYS A 21 -10.83 1.71 19.18
N LYS A 22 -11.09 0.70 18.35
CA LYS A 22 -10.19 -0.45 18.21
C LYS A 22 -9.13 -0.17 17.16
N LYS A 23 -7.98 -0.86 17.26
CA LYS A 23 -6.92 -0.85 16.25
C LYS A 23 -7.50 -1.22 14.88
N LEU A 24 -7.26 -0.39 13.86
CA LEU A 24 -7.65 -0.64 12.48
C LEU A 24 -6.55 -1.41 11.77
N ILE A 25 -6.90 -2.54 11.18
CA ILE A 25 -5.95 -3.36 10.41
C ILE A 25 -6.12 -3.03 8.93
N LYS A 26 -5.00 -2.74 8.27
CA LYS A 26 -4.98 -2.50 6.82
C LYS A 26 -5.46 -3.74 6.07
N GLN A 27 -6.36 -3.57 5.11
CA GLN A 27 -6.93 -4.63 4.29
C GLN A 27 -6.60 -4.43 2.82
N GLU A 28 -6.51 -5.53 2.08
CA GLU A 28 -6.47 -5.50 0.63
C GLU A 28 -7.85 -5.09 0.08
N GLY A 29 -7.87 -4.25 -0.93
CA GLY A 29 -9.13 -3.84 -1.55
C GLY A 29 -9.01 -2.57 -2.38
N GLY A 30 -10.09 -2.24 -3.10
CA GLY A 30 -10.16 -1.03 -3.91
C GLY A 30 -9.28 -0.99 -5.16
N GLY A 31 -8.74 -2.15 -5.61
CA GLY A 31 -7.86 -2.21 -6.77
C GLY A 31 -6.47 -1.61 -6.54
N LEU A 32 -6.07 -1.39 -5.29
CA LEU A 32 -4.76 -0.90 -4.93
C LEU A 32 -3.78 -2.08 -4.72
N PRO A 33 -2.51 -1.96 -5.15
CA PRO A 33 -1.50 -3.00 -4.98
C PRO A 33 -0.97 -3.11 -3.54
N TYR A 34 -1.56 -2.40 -2.59
CA TYR A 34 -1.15 -2.36 -1.19
C TYR A 34 -2.35 -2.36 -0.24
N LYS A 35 -2.15 -2.89 0.96
CA LYS A 35 -3.15 -2.89 2.04
C LYS A 35 -3.35 -1.47 2.58
N SER A 36 -4.60 -1.04 2.76
CA SER A 36 -4.93 0.29 3.27
C SER A 36 -6.09 0.27 4.25
N VAL A 37 -6.18 1.32 5.09
CA VAL A 37 -7.37 1.61 5.87
C VAL A 37 -8.29 2.47 5.04
N THR A 38 -9.50 1.98 4.79
CA THR A 38 -10.49 2.69 3.97
C THR A 38 -11.27 3.72 4.81
N HIS A 39 -11.86 4.71 4.14
CA HIS A 39 -12.78 5.66 4.78
C HIS A 39 -13.94 4.92 5.49
N ASN A 40 -14.47 3.87 4.86
CA ASN A 40 -15.59 3.10 5.41
C ASN A 40 -15.25 2.40 6.73
N MET A 41 -14.03 1.88 6.88
CA MET A 41 -13.60 1.24 8.13
C MET A 41 -13.57 2.24 9.29
N VAL A 42 -13.02 3.42 9.07
CA VAL A 42 -12.99 4.50 10.06
C VAL A 42 -14.39 4.96 10.41
N SER A 43 -15.18 5.27 9.38
CA SER A 43 -16.55 5.78 9.57
C SER A 43 -17.46 4.78 10.27
N ALA A 44 -17.36 3.49 9.96
CA ALA A 44 -18.15 2.45 10.60
C ALA A 44 -17.87 2.35 12.11
N GLN A 45 -16.57 2.42 12.49
CA GLN A 45 -16.17 2.35 13.89
C GLN A 45 -16.62 3.59 14.67
N ILE A 46 -16.40 4.78 14.12
CA ILE A 46 -16.84 6.04 14.75
C ILE A 46 -18.38 6.11 14.85
N LYS A 47 -19.10 5.69 13.79
CA LYS A 47 -20.56 5.64 13.80
C LYS A 47 -21.09 4.78 14.95
N GLN A 48 -20.48 3.61 15.21
CA GLN A 48 -20.86 2.76 16.32
C GLN A 48 -20.66 3.46 17.66
N GLN A 49 -19.47 4.03 17.89
CA GLN A 49 -19.14 4.72 19.13
C GLN A 49 -20.02 5.96 19.37
N PHE A 50 -20.29 6.74 18.33
CA PHE A 50 -21.16 7.92 18.42
C PHE A 50 -22.60 7.54 18.78
N LYS A 51 -23.12 6.45 18.17
CA LYS A 51 -24.43 5.91 18.52
C LYS A 51 -24.50 5.46 19.97
N GLU A 52 -23.49 4.79 20.50
CA GLU A 52 -23.42 4.28 21.88
C GLU A 52 -23.36 5.43 22.91
N HIS A 53 -22.72 6.53 22.55
CA HIS A 53 -22.52 7.67 23.46
C HIS A 53 -23.45 8.86 23.21
N GLY A 54 -24.39 8.72 22.28
CA GLY A 54 -25.37 9.79 22.01
C GLY A 54 -24.72 11.04 21.40
N LEU A 55 -23.84 10.86 20.41
CA LEU A 55 -23.16 11.93 19.70
C LEU A 55 -23.59 11.98 18.23
N ILE A 56 -23.63 13.19 17.67
CA ILE A 56 -23.88 13.44 16.24
C ILE A 56 -22.62 14.08 15.63
N PHE A 57 -22.28 13.65 14.41
CA PHE A 57 -21.22 14.23 13.61
C PHE A 57 -21.81 14.99 12.42
N ILE A 58 -21.55 16.31 12.36
CA ILE A 58 -21.97 17.17 11.26
C ILE A 58 -20.77 17.53 10.42
N PRO A 59 -20.61 16.97 9.21
CA PRO A 59 -19.50 17.31 8.31
C PRO A 59 -19.72 18.68 7.64
N ILE A 60 -18.65 19.45 7.49
CA ILE A 60 -18.65 20.77 6.89
C ILE A 60 -17.53 20.82 5.86
N CYS A 61 -17.85 21.15 4.61
CA CYS A 61 -16.83 21.49 3.60
C CYS A 61 -16.68 23.03 3.58
N LYS A 62 -15.52 23.51 4.00
CA LYS A 62 -15.19 24.95 4.08
C LYS A 62 -14.81 25.54 2.72
N SER A 63 -13.96 24.83 2.00
CA SER A 63 -13.50 25.24 0.69
C SER A 63 -13.13 24.05 -0.19
N SER A 64 -13.12 24.28 -1.48
CA SER A 64 -12.60 23.33 -2.46
C SER A 64 -11.92 24.06 -3.60
N SER A 65 -10.87 23.44 -4.17
CA SER A 65 -10.18 23.93 -5.36
C SER A 65 -9.77 22.78 -6.26
N LYS A 66 -9.50 23.08 -7.52
CA LYS A 66 -9.01 22.13 -8.51
C LYS A 66 -7.82 22.73 -9.24
N ASP A 67 -6.74 21.96 -9.31
CA ASP A 67 -5.55 22.27 -10.10
C ASP A 67 -5.17 21.03 -10.92
N GLY A 68 -5.36 21.10 -12.23
CA GLY A 68 -5.24 19.96 -13.13
C GLY A 68 -6.14 18.80 -12.68
N ASN A 69 -5.54 17.67 -12.32
CA ASN A 69 -6.22 16.48 -11.82
C ASN A 69 -6.26 16.40 -10.27
N ILE A 70 -5.73 17.41 -9.60
CA ILE A 70 -5.68 17.46 -8.14
C ILE A 70 -6.88 18.25 -7.64
N HIS A 71 -7.72 17.62 -6.83
CA HIS A 71 -8.81 18.28 -6.10
C HIS A 71 -8.38 18.43 -4.64
N SER A 72 -8.45 19.64 -4.12
CA SER A 72 -8.14 19.96 -2.72
C SER A 72 -9.39 20.44 -2.00
N VAL A 73 -9.55 20.04 -0.76
CA VAL A 73 -10.65 20.46 0.11
C VAL A 73 -10.11 20.84 1.48
N THR A 74 -10.80 21.78 2.14
CA THR A 74 -10.67 22.01 3.57
C THR A 74 -12.00 21.65 4.22
N VAL A 75 -11.95 20.73 5.18
CA VAL A 75 -13.14 20.26 5.89
C VAL A 75 -13.05 20.64 7.36
N ALA A 76 -14.21 20.76 7.99
CA ALA A 76 -14.38 20.88 9.43
C ALA A 76 -15.53 19.99 9.85
N CYS A 77 -15.77 19.86 11.15
CA CYS A 77 -16.97 19.21 11.64
C CYS A 77 -17.46 19.86 12.94
N GLU A 78 -18.69 19.59 13.27
CA GLU A 78 -19.28 19.88 14.57
C GLU A 78 -19.72 18.56 15.21
N ILE A 79 -19.33 18.34 16.47
CA ILE A 79 -19.81 17.19 17.26
C ILE A 79 -20.84 17.74 18.26
N ILE A 80 -22.02 17.11 18.27
CA ILE A 80 -23.16 17.52 19.10
C ILE A 80 -23.51 16.39 20.06
N ASP A 81 -23.65 16.73 21.34
CA ASP A 81 -24.20 15.84 22.34
C ASP A 81 -25.73 15.92 22.30
N ILE A 82 -26.38 14.79 22.04
CA ILE A 82 -27.87 14.77 21.92
C ILE A 82 -28.58 14.97 23.24
N ASP A 83 -27.94 14.70 24.38
CA ASP A 83 -28.57 14.82 25.70
C ASP A 83 -28.51 16.24 26.23
N SER A 84 -27.39 16.92 26.07
CA SER A 84 -27.19 18.31 26.56
C SER A 84 -27.41 19.37 25.49
N GLY A 85 -27.28 19.03 24.21
CA GLY A 85 -27.25 19.98 23.10
C GLY A 85 -25.92 20.71 22.97
N ASP A 86 -24.92 20.35 23.78
CA ASP A 86 -23.58 20.94 23.68
C ASP A 86 -22.91 20.64 22.33
N LYS A 87 -22.19 21.61 21.82
CA LYS A 87 -21.54 21.56 20.52
C LYS A 87 -20.05 21.78 20.63
N LEU A 88 -19.27 20.97 19.93
CA LEU A 88 -17.83 21.13 19.80
C LEU A 88 -17.48 21.29 18.32
N PRO A 89 -17.12 22.50 17.87
CA PRO A 89 -16.59 22.68 16.54
C PRO A 89 -15.14 22.17 16.48
N ILE A 90 -14.85 21.39 15.46
CA ILE A 90 -13.50 20.91 15.14
C ILE A 90 -13.01 21.69 13.91
N GLY A 91 -11.86 22.32 14.06
CA GLY A 91 -11.29 23.23 13.06
C GLY A 91 -10.87 22.60 11.75
N ASP A 92 -10.28 23.41 10.93
CA ASP A 92 -10.01 23.14 9.52
C ASP A 92 -8.99 22.01 9.32
N PHE A 93 -9.36 21.04 8.46
CA PHE A 93 -8.53 19.91 8.12
C PHE A 93 -8.41 19.75 6.60
N PRO A 94 -7.19 19.75 6.03
CA PRO A 94 -6.99 19.65 4.59
C PRO A 94 -7.14 18.20 4.08
N GLY A 95 -7.50 18.07 2.81
CA GLY A 95 -7.47 16.81 2.10
C GLY A 95 -7.33 17.02 0.60
N SER A 96 -6.72 16.07 -0.07
CA SER A 96 -6.59 16.08 -1.52
C SER A 96 -6.90 14.73 -2.14
N GLY A 97 -7.34 14.75 -3.41
CA GLY A 97 -7.60 13.56 -4.19
C GLY A 97 -7.20 13.80 -5.65
N ILE A 98 -6.57 12.81 -6.25
CA ILE A 98 -6.15 12.86 -7.65
C ILE A 98 -7.13 12.03 -8.48
N ASP A 99 -7.69 12.64 -9.50
CA ASP A 99 -8.57 11.96 -10.44
C ASP A 99 -8.63 12.74 -11.77
N SER A 100 -8.50 12.03 -12.89
CA SER A 100 -8.60 12.62 -14.23
C SER A 100 -10.03 12.76 -14.71
N GLN A 101 -11.01 12.22 -13.98
CA GLN A 101 -12.43 12.23 -14.31
C GLN A 101 -13.23 13.06 -13.30
N ASP A 102 -14.38 12.56 -12.86
CA ASP A 102 -15.37 13.27 -12.02
C ASP A 102 -15.28 12.94 -10.52
N LYS A 103 -14.44 11.98 -10.12
CA LYS A 103 -14.39 11.46 -8.75
C LYS A 103 -13.40 12.18 -7.82
N GLY A 104 -12.64 13.15 -8.34
CA GLY A 104 -11.55 13.79 -7.60
C GLY A 104 -12.03 14.49 -6.32
N TYR A 105 -13.13 15.22 -6.38
CA TYR A 105 -13.73 15.88 -5.22
C TYR A 105 -14.17 14.88 -4.14
N GLY A 106 -14.86 13.80 -4.54
CA GLY A 106 -15.29 12.74 -3.61
C GLY A 106 -14.11 12.03 -2.95
N LYS A 107 -13.02 11.79 -3.70
CA LYS A 107 -11.77 11.26 -3.16
C LYS A 107 -11.17 12.22 -2.12
N ALA A 108 -11.06 13.51 -2.44
CA ALA A 108 -10.54 14.52 -1.53
C ALA A 108 -11.32 14.58 -0.21
N LEU A 109 -12.66 14.61 -0.28
CA LEU A 109 -13.53 14.59 0.90
C LEU A 109 -13.35 13.32 1.73
N SER A 110 -13.33 12.16 1.09
CA SER A 110 -13.17 10.88 1.78
C SER A 110 -11.83 10.79 2.51
N TYR A 111 -10.74 11.27 1.89
CA TYR A 111 -9.43 11.34 2.52
C TYR A 111 -9.41 12.34 3.68
N ALA A 112 -9.95 13.55 3.48
CA ALA A 112 -9.99 14.57 4.53
C ALA A 112 -10.71 14.07 5.78
N PHE A 113 -11.95 13.57 5.67
CA PHE A 113 -12.71 13.07 6.81
C PHE A 113 -12.10 11.79 7.40
N LYS A 114 -11.53 10.90 6.58
CA LYS A 114 -10.83 9.73 7.10
C LYS A 114 -9.70 10.13 8.04
N TYR A 115 -8.81 11.01 7.60
CA TYR A 115 -7.67 11.44 8.41
C TYR A 115 -8.06 12.34 9.58
N LEU A 116 -9.08 13.22 9.42
CA LEU A 116 -9.62 14.00 10.50
C LEU A 116 -10.06 13.08 11.65
N LEU A 117 -10.91 12.10 11.37
CA LEU A 117 -11.42 11.18 12.39
C LEU A 117 -10.32 10.32 13.01
N GLN A 118 -9.39 9.81 12.21
CA GLN A 118 -8.26 9.03 12.71
C GLN A 118 -7.38 9.85 13.68
N LYS A 119 -7.08 11.10 13.34
CA LYS A 119 -6.26 11.96 14.18
C LYS A 119 -7.00 12.48 15.40
N LEU A 120 -8.29 12.83 15.25
CA LEU A 120 -9.12 13.32 16.36
C LEU A 120 -9.24 12.28 17.48
N PHE A 121 -9.41 11.00 17.12
CA PHE A 121 -9.59 9.91 18.08
C PHE A 121 -8.33 9.06 18.28
N LEU A 122 -7.17 9.51 17.79
CA LEU A 122 -5.88 8.82 17.93
C LEU A 122 -5.96 7.32 17.57
N MET A 123 -6.71 7.00 16.49
CA MET A 123 -6.96 5.61 16.12
C MET A 123 -5.66 4.91 15.70
N GLU A 124 -5.35 3.81 16.35
CA GLU A 124 -4.22 2.98 16.01
C GLU A 124 -4.42 2.28 14.66
N ILE A 125 -3.41 2.35 13.81
CA ILE A 125 -3.39 1.65 12.54
C ILE A 125 -2.31 0.58 12.62
N GLY A 126 -2.74 -0.69 12.60
CA GLY A 126 -1.82 -1.83 12.56
C GLY A 126 -1.54 -2.24 11.12
N THR A 127 -0.28 -2.57 10.87
CA THR A 127 0.10 -3.56 9.87
C THR A 127 0.28 -4.88 10.60
N ASP A 128 0.10 -6.02 9.92
CA ASP A 128 0.47 -7.31 10.48
C ASP A 128 1.97 -7.38 10.81
N GLU A 129 2.72 -6.35 10.37
CA GLU A 129 4.13 -6.07 10.70
C GLU A 129 4.25 -4.56 10.93
N GLU A 130 4.91 -4.13 11.99
CA GLU A 130 5.30 -2.74 12.22
C GLU A 130 6.29 -2.31 11.12
N VAL A 131 5.77 -1.69 10.08
CA VAL A 131 6.61 -1.14 9.01
C VAL A 131 6.60 0.36 9.11
N ASP A 132 7.72 0.90 9.55
CA ASP A 132 8.05 2.31 9.60
C ASP A 132 7.83 2.98 8.22
N HIS A 133 7.42 4.25 8.18
CA HIS A 133 7.10 4.99 6.95
C HIS A 133 8.27 5.09 5.94
N ASN A 134 9.51 4.88 6.37
CA ASN A 134 10.67 4.70 5.50
C ASN A 134 10.64 3.40 4.67
N SER A 135 9.74 2.46 4.99
CA SER A 135 9.65 1.16 4.33
C SER A 135 8.73 1.14 3.09
N GLN A 136 7.99 2.20 2.79
CA GLN A 136 7.21 2.26 1.54
C GLN A 136 8.10 2.57 0.34
N GLU A 137 9.11 3.42 0.49
CA GLU A 137 10.15 3.59 -0.52
C GLU A 137 10.99 2.32 -0.64
N ALA A 138 11.41 1.73 0.48
CA ALA A 138 12.15 0.46 0.49
C ALA A 138 11.35 -0.73 -0.08
N LYS A 139 10.03 -0.81 0.13
CA LYS A 139 9.19 -1.85 -0.50
C LYS A 139 8.98 -1.62 -1.99
N SER A 140 8.84 -0.37 -2.44
CA SER A 140 8.78 -0.07 -3.88
C SER A 140 10.12 -0.37 -4.57
N GLU A 141 11.24 -0.14 -3.92
CA GLU A 141 12.57 -0.51 -4.43
C GLU A 141 12.79 -2.03 -4.43
N GLN A 142 12.34 -2.74 -3.39
CA GLN A 142 12.41 -4.20 -3.35
C GLN A 142 11.50 -4.86 -4.39
N ASP A 143 10.29 -4.35 -4.61
CA ASP A 143 9.40 -4.87 -5.64
C ASP A 143 9.89 -4.54 -7.04
N GLN A 144 10.44 -3.36 -7.29
CA GLN A 144 11.14 -3.03 -8.53
C GLN A 144 12.37 -3.91 -8.75
N THR A 145 13.12 -4.20 -7.69
CA THR A 145 14.29 -5.09 -7.76
C THR A 145 13.85 -6.53 -8.08
N LYS A 146 12.80 -7.05 -7.45
CA LYS A 146 12.23 -8.38 -7.77
C LYS A 146 11.72 -8.46 -9.21
N GLU A 147 11.05 -7.43 -9.72
CA GLU A 147 10.62 -7.39 -11.11
C GLU A 147 11.79 -7.36 -12.08
N LYS A 148 12.85 -6.58 -11.79
CA LYS A 148 14.07 -6.54 -12.56
C LYS A 148 14.78 -7.90 -12.59
N VAL A 149 14.91 -8.56 -11.42
CA VAL A 149 15.46 -9.91 -11.30
C VAL A 149 14.65 -10.90 -12.11
N LYS A 150 13.32 -10.90 -11.97
CA LYS A 150 12.43 -11.80 -12.72
C LYS A 150 12.55 -11.61 -14.22
N LYS A 151 12.58 -10.35 -14.69
CA LYS A 151 12.77 -10.02 -16.10
C LYS A 151 14.12 -10.53 -16.60
N TYR A 152 15.20 -10.23 -15.89
CA TYR A 152 16.55 -10.68 -16.21
C TYR A 152 16.63 -12.22 -16.34
N CYS A 153 16.15 -12.96 -15.33
CA CYS A 153 16.12 -14.42 -15.37
C CYS A 153 15.31 -14.96 -16.56
N THR A 154 14.21 -14.31 -16.90
CA THR A 154 13.38 -14.69 -18.08
C THR A 154 14.14 -14.47 -19.38
N ASP A 155 14.82 -13.34 -19.53
CA ASP A 155 15.56 -12.98 -20.74
C ASP A 155 16.78 -13.92 -20.95
N VAL A 156 17.54 -14.21 -19.88
CA VAL A 156 18.65 -15.18 -19.94
C VAL A 156 18.14 -16.59 -20.27
N THR A 157 17.08 -17.06 -19.61
CA THR A 157 16.49 -18.38 -19.91
C THR A 157 16.01 -18.47 -21.35
N LYS A 158 15.42 -17.40 -21.89
CA LYS A 158 14.99 -17.35 -23.30
C LYS A 158 16.19 -17.47 -24.24
N THR A 159 17.30 -16.78 -23.95
CA THR A 159 18.54 -16.84 -24.74
C THR A 159 19.15 -18.24 -24.69
N LEU A 160 19.22 -18.89 -23.54
CA LEU A 160 19.68 -20.27 -23.40
C LEU A 160 18.82 -21.26 -24.23
N ASN A 161 17.49 -21.07 -24.23
CA ASN A 161 16.60 -21.88 -25.05
C ASN A 161 16.77 -21.63 -26.56
N ASN A 162 17.10 -20.41 -26.97
CA ASN A 162 17.38 -20.10 -28.37
C ASN A 162 18.69 -20.77 -28.83
N ILE A 163 19.74 -20.78 -28.00
CA ILE A 163 20.98 -21.50 -28.29
C ILE A 163 20.70 -23.00 -28.42
N ARG A 164 19.92 -23.58 -27.48
CA ARG A 164 19.54 -24.99 -27.52
C ARG A 164 18.81 -25.38 -28.81
N LYS A 165 17.88 -24.55 -29.27
CA LYS A 165 16.99 -24.80 -30.42
C LYS A 165 17.58 -24.37 -31.78
N SER A 166 18.78 -23.82 -31.83
CA SER A 166 19.38 -23.38 -33.10
C SER A 166 19.73 -24.58 -33.99
N GLU A 167 18.92 -24.81 -35.03
CA GLU A 167 18.98 -25.98 -35.90
C GLU A 167 20.12 -25.91 -36.93
N ASN A 168 20.57 -24.68 -37.28
CA ASN A 168 21.60 -24.45 -38.28
C ASN A 168 23.03 -24.23 -37.69
N THR A 169 23.20 -24.58 -36.41
CA THR A 169 24.48 -24.38 -35.70
C THR A 169 25.03 -25.72 -35.20
N ASN A 170 26.32 -25.96 -35.42
CA ASN A 170 27.02 -27.14 -34.88
C ASN A 170 27.35 -26.95 -33.38
N ALA A 171 27.82 -28.02 -32.72
CA ALA A 171 28.16 -28.00 -31.29
C ALA A 171 29.20 -26.91 -30.93
N VAL A 172 30.22 -26.69 -31.80
CA VAL A 172 31.27 -25.67 -31.59
C VAL A 172 30.65 -24.27 -31.58
N GLN A 173 29.78 -23.96 -32.55
CA GLN A 173 29.13 -22.67 -32.65
C GLN A 173 28.15 -22.44 -31.47
N LYS A 174 27.45 -23.47 -31.05
CA LYS A 174 26.57 -23.38 -29.84
C LYS A 174 27.42 -23.10 -28.60
N LYS A 175 28.58 -23.74 -28.47
CA LYS A 175 29.50 -23.49 -27.35
C LYS A 175 29.99 -22.05 -27.34
N GLU A 176 30.44 -21.52 -28.50
CA GLU A 176 30.86 -20.12 -28.61
C GLU A 176 29.74 -19.13 -28.25
N MET A 177 28.49 -19.41 -28.62
CA MET A 177 27.36 -18.58 -28.25
C MET A 177 27.10 -18.62 -26.74
N LEU A 178 27.21 -19.79 -26.10
CA LEU A 178 27.05 -19.95 -24.67
C LEU A 178 28.18 -19.21 -23.91
N ASP A 179 29.43 -19.36 -24.32
CA ASP A 179 30.58 -18.72 -23.69
C ASP A 179 30.49 -17.18 -23.80
N LYS A 180 30.02 -16.66 -24.94
CA LYS A 180 29.75 -15.23 -25.10
C LYS A 180 28.65 -14.74 -24.17
N LEU A 181 27.57 -15.49 -24.02
CA LEU A 181 26.48 -15.17 -23.09
C LEU A 181 26.99 -15.12 -21.64
N ILE A 182 27.77 -16.12 -21.22
CA ILE A 182 28.37 -16.18 -19.88
C ILE A 182 29.24 -14.95 -19.63
N GLN A 183 30.12 -14.62 -20.57
CA GLN A 183 30.99 -13.45 -20.45
C GLN A 183 30.21 -12.12 -20.41
N GLN A 184 29.18 -11.98 -21.23
CA GLN A 184 28.33 -10.77 -21.24
C GLN A 184 27.56 -10.59 -19.95
N GLU A 185 27.10 -11.68 -19.32
CA GLU A 185 26.26 -11.67 -18.15
C GLU A 185 27.03 -11.82 -16.82
N GLU A 186 28.37 -11.91 -16.86
CA GLU A 186 29.17 -12.16 -15.65
C GLU A 186 28.87 -11.19 -14.52
N ASN A 187 28.86 -9.88 -14.78
CA ASN A 187 28.57 -8.87 -13.76
C ASN A 187 27.13 -8.94 -13.22
N ASN A 188 26.18 -9.27 -14.11
CA ASN A 188 24.78 -9.42 -13.74
C ASN A 188 24.57 -10.69 -12.90
N MET A 189 25.28 -11.78 -13.20
CA MET A 189 25.25 -13.01 -12.42
C MET A 189 25.85 -12.83 -11.03
N ILE A 190 26.97 -12.11 -10.88
CA ILE A 190 27.56 -11.77 -9.58
C ILE A 190 26.56 -10.92 -8.75
N SER A 191 25.93 -9.95 -9.40
CA SER A 191 24.90 -9.12 -8.74
C SER A 191 23.69 -9.96 -8.32
N LEU A 192 23.24 -10.90 -9.16
CA LEU A 192 22.12 -11.80 -8.88
C LEU A 192 22.42 -12.73 -7.71
N GLU A 193 23.64 -13.24 -7.59
CA GLU A 193 24.07 -14.07 -6.45
C GLU A 193 23.86 -13.36 -5.11
N THR A 194 24.13 -12.04 -5.09
CA THR A 194 23.96 -11.22 -3.89
C THR A 194 22.48 -10.88 -3.61
N ILE A 195 21.71 -10.60 -4.66
CA ILE A 195 20.32 -10.11 -4.56
C ILE A 195 19.33 -11.27 -4.36
N ASP A 196 19.47 -12.35 -5.14
CA ASP A 196 18.60 -13.52 -5.11
C ASP A 196 19.40 -14.81 -5.37
N PRO A 197 20.04 -15.38 -4.33
CA PRO A 197 20.86 -16.59 -4.45
C PRO A 197 20.12 -17.80 -5.04
N LYS A 198 18.80 -17.88 -4.82
CA LYS A 198 17.98 -18.99 -5.35
C LYS A 198 17.82 -18.89 -6.87
N GLN A 199 17.53 -17.71 -7.38
CA GLN A 199 17.43 -17.50 -8.83
C GLN A 199 18.79 -17.63 -9.51
N HIS A 200 19.88 -17.17 -8.87
CA HIS A 200 21.24 -17.40 -9.34
C HIS A 200 21.53 -18.89 -9.50
N ALA A 201 21.26 -19.71 -8.47
CA ALA A 201 21.49 -21.15 -8.54
C ALA A 201 20.69 -21.83 -9.66
N ILE A 202 19.44 -21.44 -9.88
CA ILE A 202 18.59 -21.96 -10.97
C ILE A 202 19.18 -21.63 -12.34
N LEU A 203 19.62 -20.39 -12.58
CA LEU A 203 20.25 -20.01 -13.86
C LEU A 203 21.56 -20.72 -14.07
N GLN A 204 22.40 -20.84 -13.04
CA GLN A 204 23.67 -21.56 -13.10
C GLN A 204 23.48 -23.03 -13.46
N GLU A 205 22.44 -23.68 -12.91
CA GLU A 205 22.09 -25.05 -13.25
C GLU A 205 21.66 -25.18 -14.71
N GLN A 206 20.85 -24.24 -15.22
CA GLN A 206 20.42 -24.23 -16.63
C GLN A 206 21.61 -24.05 -17.59
N ILE A 207 22.56 -23.16 -17.27
CA ILE A 207 23.79 -22.96 -18.04
C ILE A 207 24.61 -24.25 -18.07
N ASN A 208 24.86 -24.85 -16.90
CA ASN A 208 25.64 -26.07 -16.79
C ASN A 208 24.98 -27.25 -17.52
N LYS A 209 23.65 -27.32 -17.50
CA LYS A 209 22.89 -28.33 -18.22
C LYS A 209 23.05 -28.16 -19.74
N LEU A 210 22.91 -26.94 -20.25
CA LEU A 210 23.06 -26.66 -21.67
C LEU A 210 24.52 -26.94 -22.14
N ASP A 211 25.50 -26.58 -21.34
CA ASP A 211 26.93 -26.87 -21.63
C ASP A 211 27.18 -28.39 -21.78
N LYS A 212 26.66 -29.20 -20.86
CA LYS A 212 26.71 -30.66 -20.96
C LYS A 212 26.01 -31.21 -22.20
N GLU A 213 24.82 -30.69 -22.52
CA GLU A 213 24.05 -31.09 -23.72
C GLU A 213 24.83 -30.80 -25.02
N ILE A 214 25.56 -29.67 -25.09
CA ILE A 214 26.41 -29.29 -26.23
C ILE A 214 27.62 -30.21 -26.34
N MET A 215 28.25 -30.59 -25.24
CA MET A 215 29.44 -31.43 -25.21
C MET A 215 29.18 -32.89 -25.65
N VAL A 216 27.91 -33.34 -25.63
CA VAL A 216 27.52 -34.70 -26.01
C VAL A 216 27.07 -34.80 -27.48
N GLN A 217 26.88 -33.67 -28.18
CA GLN A 217 26.57 -33.59 -29.62
C GLN A 217 27.83 -33.57 -30.50
#